data_62327d64f01c480ea00690523524c6e6
#
_entry.id   62327d64f01c480ea00690523524c6e6
#
_cell.length_a   1.000
_cell.length_b   1.000
_cell.length_c   1.000
_cell.angle_alpha   90.00
_cell.angle_beta   90.00
_cell.angle_gamma   90.00
#
_symmetry.space_group_name_H-M   'P 1'
#
loop_
_entity.id
_entity.type
_entity.pdbx_description
1 polymer ?
#
loop_
_entity_poly.entity_id
_entity_poly.type
_entity_poly.pdbx_seq_one_letter_code
_entity_poly.pdbx_strand_id
1 'polypeptide(L)'
;SRLRLIVLSAIFFFFGILPTLPLGWFAWSMGLHPSPVCAITKPFLFLSAGRQVPIIFIAILFFISVFSIVGNKLFCGWACPIGAIQEAFNHLPLTRKLRFILPFRLTNTLRMIIFIAFITLVLTIGRSIYDYFNPFHFLHWRFDIMSVTVLLITLMASLFIFRPFCHVVCPIGLYTWLLEHFSLVKIKVNKHDCKDCNLCIKKSSCPTVQSVLEEKRSRPDCFACGRCIEACPEKALRFTR
;
A
#
# COMPACT_ATOMS: atom_id res chain seq x y z
N SER A 1 -6.57 -15.75 1.94
CA SER A 1 -6.86 -16.26 3.30
C SER A 1 -8.11 -15.60 3.84
N ARG A 2 -9.07 -16.39 4.38
CA ARG A 2 -10.32 -15.88 4.97
C ARG A 2 -10.05 -14.89 6.10
N LEU A 3 -9.07 -15.19 6.95
CA LEU A 3 -8.64 -14.31 8.04
C LEU A 3 -8.26 -12.91 7.52
N ARG A 4 -7.50 -12.84 6.44
CA ARG A 4 -7.07 -11.56 5.87
C ARG A 4 -8.27 -10.75 5.33
N LEU A 5 -9.24 -11.38 4.69
CA LEU A 5 -10.46 -10.70 4.25
C LEU A 5 -11.25 -10.15 5.43
N ILE A 6 -11.37 -10.90 6.53
CA ILE A 6 -12.03 -10.44 7.75
C ILE A 6 -11.31 -9.21 8.32
N VAL A 7 -9.97 -9.26 8.43
CA VAL A 7 -9.17 -8.12 8.92
C VAL A 7 -9.34 -6.90 8.03
N LEU A 8 -9.26 -7.05 6.71
CA LEU A 8 -9.44 -5.95 5.77
C LEU A 8 -10.85 -5.35 5.81
N SER A 9 -11.88 -6.19 5.95
CA SER A 9 -13.28 -5.74 6.11
C SER A 9 -13.47 -4.99 7.42
N ALA A 10 -12.91 -5.49 8.54
CA ALA A 10 -12.97 -4.83 9.83
C ALA A 10 -12.27 -3.46 9.79
N ILE A 11 -11.12 -3.36 9.15
CA ILE A 11 -10.38 -2.10 8.99
C ILE A 11 -11.14 -1.12 8.11
N PHE A 12 -11.73 -1.59 7.01
CA PHE A 12 -12.57 -0.75 6.17
C PHE A 12 -13.78 -0.20 6.95
N PHE A 13 -14.44 -1.04 7.74
CA PHE A 13 -15.52 -0.62 8.64
C PHE A 13 -15.04 0.43 9.64
N PHE A 14 -13.89 0.17 10.30
CA PHE A 14 -13.32 1.07 11.31
C PHE A 14 -12.94 2.44 10.73
N PHE A 15 -12.29 2.49 9.57
CA PHE A 15 -11.85 3.76 8.97
C PHE A 15 -12.88 4.42 8.07
N GLY A 16 -13.81 3.69 7.49
CA GLY A 16 -14.81 4.22 6.55
C GLY A 16 -16.15 4.54 7.21
N ILE A 17 -16.63 3.70 8.11
CA ILE A 17 -17.98 3.81 8.68
C ILE A 17 -17.95 4.43 10.08
N LEU A 18 -17.04 4.00 10.95
CA LEU A 18 -16.99 4.48 12.33
C LEU A 18 -16.83 6.01 12.47
N PRO A 19 -16.05 6.71 11.61
CA PRO A 19 -15.95 8.18 11.67
C PRO A 19 -17.26 8.91 11.34
N THR A 20 -18.24 8.26 10.71
CA THR A 20 -19.55 8.86 10.40
C THR A 20 -20.49 8.84 11.59
N LEU A 21 -20.18 8.04 12.61
CA LEU A 21 -20.98 7.98 13.83
C LEU A 21 -20.64 9.17 14.75
N PRO A 22 -21.62 9.78 15.44
CA PRO A 22 -21.41 10.94 16.31
C PRO A 22 -20.75 10.55 17.63
N LEU A 23 -19.53 10.04 17.56
CA LEU A 23 -18.71 9.56 18.69
C LEU A 23 -17.77 10.66 19.23
N GLY A 24 -18.24 11.90 19.37
CA GLY A 24 -17.58 12.99 20.06
C GLY A 24 -16.07 13.13 19.78
N TRP A 25 -15.23 12.78 20.77
CA TRP A 25 -13.77 12.86 20.69
C TRP A 25 -13.16 12.05 19.52
N PHE A 26 -13.72 10.89 19.21
CA PHE A 26 -13.21 10.05 18.11
C PHE A 26 -13.46 10.70 16.74
N ALA A 27 -14.66 11.25 16.53
CA ALA A 27 -14.98 11.99 15.30
C ALA A 27 -14.07 13.21 15.11
N TRP A 28 -13.74 13.93 16.21
CA TRP A 28 -12.83 15.07 16.18
C TRP A 28 -11.40 14.65 15.81
N SER A 29 -10.86 13.58 16.40
CA SER A 29 -9.52 13.07 16.08
C SER A 29 -9.42 12.55 14.65
N MET A 30 -10.47 11.96 14.11
CA MET A 30 -10.54 11.54 12.71
C MET A 30 -10.69 12.72 11.74
N GLY A 31 -11.23 13.85 12.21
CA GLY A 31 -11.30 15.12 11.44
C GLY A 31 -9.93 15.67 11.05
N LEU A 32 -8.85 15.31 11.76
CA LEU A 32 -7.46 15.64 11.40
C LEU A 32 -6.95 14.85 10.17
N HIS A 33 -7.78 14.00 9.57
CA HIS A 33 -7.44 13.16 8.42
C HIS A 33 -6.15 12.34 8.60
N PRO A 34 -6.04 11.50 9.62
CA PRO A 34 -4.84 10.71 9.90
C PRO A 34 -4.68 9.57 8.89
N SER A 35 -4.62 9.89 7.61
CA SER A 35 -4.35 8.88 6.59
C SER A 35 -2.85 8.53 6.56
N PRO A 36 -2.48 7.31 6.15
CA PRO A 36 -1.09 6.93 5.99
C PRO A 36 -0.31 7.87 5.07
N VAL A 37 -0.94 8.36 3.99
CA VAL A 37 -0.33 9.35 3.08
C VAL A 37 -0.04 10.65 3.82
N CYS A 38 -0.97 11.15 4.62
CA CYS A 38 -0.78 12.35 5.43
C CYS A 38 0.34 12.19 6.46
N ALA A 39 0.58 10.99 6.97
CA ALA A 39 1.65 10.72 7.93
C ALA A 39 3.05 11.03 7.38
N ILE A 40 3.26 10.87 6.06
CA ILE A 40 4.52 11.29 5.41
C ILE A 40 4.43 12.73 4.91
N THR A 41 3.33 13.14 4.27
CA THR A 41 3.28 14.42 3.54
C THR A 41 3.09 15.61 4.44
N LYS A 42 2.27 15.50 5.49
CA LYS A 42 1.97 16.61 6.40
C LYS A 42 3.17 17.09 7.22
N PRO A 43 4.07 16.24 7.76
CA PRO A 43 5.27 16.72 8.45
C PRO A 43 6.10 17.68 7.61
N PHE A 44 6.30 17.42 6.31
CA PHE A 44 7.02 18.33 5.43
C PHE A 44 6.31 19.68 5.28
N LEU A 45 4.98 19.68 5.18
CA LEU A 45 4.19 20.92 5.11
C LEU A 45 4.25 21.72 6.42
N PHE A 46 4.17 21.07 7.57
CA PHE A 46 4.27 21.74 8.86
C PHE A 46 5.66 22.35 9.06
N LEU A 47 6.71 21.58 8.74
CA LEU A 47 8.10 22.05 8.85
C LEU A 47 8.38 23.22 7.89
N SER A 48 7.92 23.16 6.63
CA SER A 48 8.08 24.25 5.66
C SER A 48 7.35 25.53 6.08
N ALA A 49 6.23 25.40 6.82
CA ALA A 49 5.47 26.51 7.39
C ALA A 49 5.99 26.97 8.76
N GLY A 50 7.10 26.44 9.27
CA GLY A 50 7.63 26.75 10.59
C GLY A 50 6.73 26.34 11.76
N ARG A 51 5.82 25.39 11.55
CA ARG A 51 4.87 24.88 12.55
C ARG A 51 5.32 23.56 13.15
N GLN A 52 4.92 23.31 14.38
CA GLN A 52 5.16 22.03 15.02
C GLN A 52 4.35 20.90 14.36
N VAL A 53 5.00 19.76 14.16
CA VAL A 53 4.35 18.57 13.60
C VAL A 53 3.47 17.92 14.67
N PRO A 54 2.16 17.74 14.43
CA PRO A 54 1.29 17.02 15.35
C PRO A 54 1.77 15.60 15.61
N ILE A 55 1.84 15.20 16.87
CA ILE A 55 2.38 13.91 17.32
C ILE A 55 1.67 12.70 16.67
N ILE A 56 0.41 12.87 16.26
CA ILE A 56 -0.38 11.82 15.62
C ILE A 56 0.27 11.31 14.32
N PHE A 57 0.85 12.21 13.51
CA PHE A 57 1.52 11.82 12.25
C PHE A 57 2.80 11.04 12.53
N ILE A 58 3.55 11.44 13.57
CA ILE A 58 4.77 10.74 14.00
C ILE A 58 4.41 9.35 14.52
N ALA A 59 3.35 9.24 15.34
CA ALA A 59 2.87 7.97 15.88
C ALA A 59 2.43 6.99 14.78
N ILE A 60 1.68 7.48 13.78
CA ILE A 60 1.25 6.65 12.63
C ILE A 60 2.47 6.20 11.82
N LEU A 61 3.43 7.09 11.56
CA LEU A 61 4.64 6.77 10.83
C LEU A 61 5.48 5.75 11.57
N PHE A 62 5.62 5.90 12.89
CA PHE A 62 6.30 4.92 13.75
C PHE A 62 5.62 3.54 13.69
N PHE A 63 4.29 3.50 13.80
CA PHE A 63 3.52 2.26 13.69
C PHE A 63 3.74 1.57 12.32
N ILE A 64 3.64 2.33 11.23
CA ILE A 64 3.90 1.81 9.87
C ILE A 64 5.33 1.27 9.76
N SER A 65 6.30 1.95 10.37
CA SER A 65 7.73 1.54 10.36
C SER A 65 7.93 0.22 11.07
N VAL A 66 7.38 0.07 12.28
CA VAL A 66 7.46 -1.18 13.06
C VAL A 66 6.87 -2.35 12.25
N PHE A 67 5.66 -2.17 11.69
CA PHE A 67 5.03 -3.21 10.87
C PHE A 67 5.82 -3.55 9.61
N SER A 68 6.48 -2.57 9.01
CA SER A 68 7.30 -2.79 7.81
C SER A 68 8.60 -3.52 8.13
N ILE A 69 9.21 -3.26 9.28
CA ILE A 69 10.41 -3.96 9.75
C ILE A 69 10.07 -5.39 10.19
N VAL A 70 8.93 -5.60 10.84
CA VAL A 70 8.50 -6.94 11.26
C VAL A 70 8.23 -7.84 10.05
N GLY A 71 7.52 -7.37 9.05
CA GLY A 71 7.06 -8.25 7.97
C GLY A 71 6.91 -7.59 6.60
N ASN A 72 7.97 -6.98 6.06
CA ASN A 72 7.92 -6.27 4.78
C ASN A 72 6.88 -5.13 4.82
N LYS A 73 6.02 -5.03 3.82
CA LYS A 73 4.91 -4.05 3.79
C LYS A 73 3.65 -4.60 4.46
N LEU A 74 3.76 -5.18 5.65
CA LEU A 74 2.65 -5.83 6.34
C LEU A 74 1.46 -4.88 6.54
N PHE A 75 1.71 -3.62 6.96
CA PHE A 75 0.67 -2.60 7.08
C PHE A 75 -0.09 -2.41 5.75
N CYS A 76 0.62 -2.22 4.64
CA CYS A 76 0.00 -2.03 3.33
C CYS A 76 -0.76 -3.29 2.85
N GLY A 77 -0.31 -4.46 3.27
CA GLY A 77 -0.92 -5.75 2.91
C GLY A 77 -2.17 -6.10 3.69
N TRP A 78 -2.25 -5.70 4.96
CA TRP A 78 -3.25 -6.18 5.91
C TRP A 78 -4.10 -5.09 6.55
N ALA A 79 -3.60 -3.85 6.64
CA ALA A 79 -4.23 -2.78 7.39
C ALA A 79 -4.62 -1.56 6.53
N CYS A 80 -4.15 -1.44 5.29
CA CYS A 80 -4.46 -0.30 4.45
C CYS A 80 -5.81 -0.48 3.75
N PRO A 81 -6.83 0.37 4.01
CA PRO A 81 -8.15 0.24 3.41
C PRO A 81 -8.13 0.45 1.88
N ILE A 82 -7.32 1.39 1.39
CA ILE A 82 -7.17 1.61 -0.06
C ILE A 82 -6.51 0.39 -0.74
N GLY A 83 -5.52 -0.22 -0.08
CA GLY A 83 -4.95 -1.47 -0.56
C GLY A 83 -5.96 -2.62 -0.61
N ALA A 84 -6.88 -2.66 0.37
CA ALA A 84 -7.96 -3.66 0.43
C ALA A 84 -8.92 -3.52 -0.75
N ILE A 85 -9.41 -2.30 -1.01
CA ILE A 85 -10.34 -2.01 -2.11
C ILE A 85 -9.70 -2.35 -3.46
N GLN A 86 -8.48 -1.90 -3.72
CA GLN A 86 -7.76 -2.21 -4.96
C GLN A 86 -7.62 -3.72 -5.17
N GLU A 87 -7.34 -4.46 -4.11
CA GLU A 87 -7.23 -5.90 -4.20
C GLU A 87 -8.57 -6.60 -4.43
N ALA A 88 -9.65 -6.12 -3.80
CA ALA A 88 -11.00 -6.62 -4.04
C ALA A 88 -11.38 -6.48 -5.53
N PHE A 89 -11.12 -5.32 -6.14
CA PHE A 89 -11.33 -5.10 -7.57
C PHE A 89 -10.45 -6.01 -8.43
N ASN A 90 -9.19 -6.21 -8.05
CA ASN A 90 -8.30 -7.13 -8.77
C ASN A 90 -8.74 -8.60 -8.66
N HIS A 91 -9.54 -8.97 -7.67
CA HIS A 91 -10.08 -10.34 -7.53
C HIS A 91 -11.25 -10.62 -8.46
N LEU A 92 -11.91 -9.61 -9.04
CA LEU A 92 -13.02 -9.81 -9.95
C LEU A 92 -12.60 -10.69 -11.14
N PRO A 93 -13.39 -11.72 -11.50
CA PRO A 93 -13.02 -12.69 -12.53
C PRO A 93 -13.03 -12.11 -13.96
N LEU A 94 -13.69 -10.96 -14.13
CA LEU A 94 -13.98 -10.33 -15.42
C LEU A 94 -12.72 -10.06 -16.27
N THR A 95 -11.62 -9.67 -15.63
CA THR A 95 -10.39 -9.21 -16.31
C THR A 95 -9.20 -10.14 -16.12
N ARG A 96 -9.44 -11.36 -15.65
CA ARG A 96 -8.36 -12.30 -15.26
C ARG A 96 -7.36 -12.59 -16.40
N LYS A 97 -7.82 -12.59 -17.65
CA LYS A 97 -6.97 -12.81 -18.84
C LYS A 97 -6.18 -11.58 -19.28
N LEU A 98 -6.62 -10.38 -18.87
CA LEU A 98 -6.03 -9.09 -19.27
C LEU A 98 -5.10 -8.51 -18.20
N ARG A 99 -4.80 -9.25 -17.14
CA ARG A 99 -3.90 -8.79 -16.08
C ARG A 99 -2.47 -8.76 -16.56
N PHE A 100 -1.80 -7.66 -16.28
CA PHE A 100 -0.39 -7.51 -16.58
C PHE A 100 0.38 -7.02 -15.36
N ILE A 101 1.66 -7.33 -15.34
CA ILE A 101 2.58 -6.99 -14.26
C ILE A 101 3.45 -5.84 -14.77
N LEU A 102 3.37 -4.68 -14.11
CA LEU A 102 4.25 -3.56 -14.39
C LEU A 102 5.67 -3.86 -13.92
N PRO A 103 6.70 -3.52 -14.72
CA PRO A 103 8.08 -3.68 -14.31
C PRO A 103 8.37 -2.77 -13.11
N PHE A 104 8.94 -3.34 -12.05
CA PHE A 104 9.21 -2.62 -10.81
C PHE A 104 10.08 -1.37 -11.01
N ARG A 105 11.05 -1.42 -11.90
CA ARG A 105 11.92 -0.27 -12.19
C ARG A 105 11.10 0.94 -12.63
N LEU A 106 10.18 0.75 -13.57
CA LEU A 106 9.32 1.82 -14.06
C LEU A 106 8.42 2.40 -12.95
N THR A 107 7.72 1.54 -12.22
CA THR A 107 6.79 1.97 -11.16
C THR A 107 7.53 2.69 -10.03
N ASN A 108 8.69 2.20 -9.62
CA ASN A 108 9.48 2.82 -8.58
C ASN A 108 10.09 4.15 -9.03
N THR A 109 10.56 4.26 -10.27
CA THR A 109 11.08 5.53 -10.83
C THR A 109 9.97 6.58 -10.88
N LEU A 110 8.77 6.24 -11.37
CA LEU A 110 7.62 7.14 -11.38
C LEU A 110 7.28 7.61 -9.96
N ARG A 111 7.24 6.70 -9.01
CA ARG A 111 6.96 7.00 -7.60
C ARG A 111 8.01 7.94 -6.99
N MET A 112 9.29 7.74 -7.32
CA MET A 112 10.37 8.64 -6.89
C MET A 112 10.23 10.02 -7.52
N ILE A 113 9.93 10.12 -8.81
CA ILE A 113 9.72 11.40 -9.50
C ILE A 113 8.56 12.17 -8.86
N ILE A 114 7.43 11.51 -8.62
CA ILE A 114 6.26 12.12 -7.97
C ILE A 114 6.62 12.61 -6.57
N PHE A 115 7.40 11.83 -5.81
CA PHE A 115 7.83 12.21 -4.46
C PHE A 115 8.80 13.38 -4.47
N ILE A 116 9.76 13.43 -5.41
CA ILE A 116 10.68 14.56 -5.59
C ILE A 116 9.91 15.82 -5.99
N ALA A 117 8.98 15.71 -6.94
CA ALA A 117 8.11 16.81 -7.34
C ALA A 117 7.28 17.34 -6.15
N PHE A 118 6.78 16.44 -5.30
CA PHE A 118 6.10 16.82 -4.05
C PHE A 118 7.01 17.64 -3.13
N ILE A 119 8.23 17.15 -2.84
CA ILE A 119 9.18 17.88 -1.97
C ILE A 119 9.48 19.26 -2.56
N THR A 120 9.76 19.34 -3.86
CA THR A 120 10.03 20.61 -4.54
C THR A 120 8.86 21.60 -4.41
N LEU A 121 7.61 21.13 -4.64
CA LEU A 121 6.42 21.99 -4.51
C LEU A 121 6.16 22.43 -3.07
N VAL A 122 6.41 21.57 -2.09
CA VAL A 122 6.29 21.94 -0.67
C VAL A 122 7.30 23.04 -0.30
N LEU A 123 8.54 22.91 -0.75
CA LEU A 123 9.60 23.88 -0.44
C LEU A 123 9.44 25.21 -1.19
N THR A 124 8.88 25.20 -2.40
CA THR A 124 8.74 26.41 -3.22
C THR A 124 7.42 27.15 -2.99
N ILE A 125 6.31 26.41 -2.93
CA ILE A 125 4.95 26.98 -2.93
C ILE A 125 4.21 26.70 -1.61
N GLY A 126 4.71 25.79 -0.77
CA GLY A 126 4.06 25.36 0.47
C GLY A 126 2.77 24.55 0.25
N ARG A 127 2.59 23.92 -0.92
CA ARG A 127 1.43 23.11 -1.26
C ARG A 127 1.82 21.66 -1.53
N SER A 128 0.93 20.73 -1.16
CA SER A 128 1.13 19.31 -1.39
C SER A 128 0.36 18.83 -2.62
N ILE A 129 1.06 18.26 -3.59
CA ILE A 129 0.44 17.57 -4.74
C ILE A 129 -0.41 16.38 -4.28
N TYR A 130 -0.04 15.74 -3.17
CA TYR A 130 -0.79 14.59 -2.64
C TYR A 130 -2.16 14.96 -2.07
N ASP A 131 -2.41 16.24 -1.76
CA ASP A 131 -3.75 16.66 -1.34
C ASP A 131 -4.76 16.56 -2.50
N TYR A 132 -4.29 16.61 -3.75
CA TYR A 132 -5.12 16.41 -4.94
C TYR A 132 -5.25 14.92 -5.35
N PHE A 133 -4.24 14.11 -5.13
CA PHE A 133 -4.17 12.70 -5.55
C PHE A 133 -4.44 11.69 -4.43
N ASN A 134 -4.98 12.12 -3.30
CA ASN A 134 -5.18 11.25 -2.14
C ASN A 134 -6.54 10.55 -2.15
N PRO A 135 -6.61 9.25 -2.50
CA PRO A 135 -7.87 8.50 -2.50
C PRO A 135 -8.44 8.28 -1.10
N PHE A 136 -7.69 8.59 -0.03
CA PHE A 136 -8.19 8.52 1.34
C PHE A 136 -9.22 9.62 1.65
N HIS A 137 -9.32 10.68 0.85
CA HIS A 137 -10.37 11.69 1.01
C HIS A 137 -11.77 11.09 0.89
N PHE A 138 -11.93 10.06 0.05
CA PHE A 138 -13.19 9.32 -0.05
C PHE A 138 -13.59 8.66 1.28
N LEU A 139 -12.65 8.10 2.04
CA LEU A 139 -12.92 7.50 3.35
C LEU A 139 -13.33 8.54 4.41
N HIS A 140 -13.04 9.81 4.18
CA HIS A 140 -13.45 10.93 5.03
C HIS A 140 -14.68 11.68 4.48
N TRP A 141 -15.43 11.05 3.57
CA TRP A 141 -16.64 11.59 2.96
C TRP A 141 -16.44 12.96 2.28
N ARG A 142 -15.22 13.23 1.82
CA ARG A 142 -14.92 14.37 0.97
C ARG A 142 -15.02 13.95 -0.49
N PHE A 143 -16.09 14.42 -1.14
CA PHE A 143 -16.41 14.09 -2.53
C PHE A 143 -15.99 15.22 -3.48
N ASP A 144 -14.77 15.67 -3.40
CA ASP A 144 -14.23 16.58 -4.40
C ASP A 144 -14.12 15.85 -5.75
N ILE A 145 -14.46 16.53 -6.84
CA ILE A 145 -14.43 15.95 -8.21
C ILE A 145 -13.08 15.29 -8.49
N MET A 146 -11.97 15.92 -8.07
CA MET A 146 -10.62 15.40 -8.27
C MET A 146 -10.40 14.09 -7.49
N SER A 147 -10.79 14.04 -6.22
CA SER A 147 -10.63 12.84 -5.38
C SER A 147 -11.45 11.66 -5.91
N VAL A 148 -12.68 11.92 -6.36
CA VAL A 148 -13.54 10.91 -6.98
C VAL A 148 -12.92 10.39 -8.27
N THR A 149 -12.44 11.30 -9.13
CA THR A 149 -11.79 10.93 -10.41
C THR A 149 -10.55 10.06 -10.18
N VAL A 150 -9.67 10.45 -9.25
CA VAL A 150 -8.47 9.67 -8.90
C VAL A 150 -8.85 8.30 -8.34
N LEU A 151 -9.88 8.22 -7.50
CA LEU A 151 -10.38 6.95 -6.99
C LEU A 151 -10.90 6.06 -8.12
N LEU A 152 -11.73 6.59 -9.02
CA LEU A 152 -12.27 5.84 -10.15
C LEU A 152 -11.15 5.33 -11.08
N ILE A 153 -10.20 6.18 -11.44
CA ILE A 153 -9.03 5.78 -12.24
C ILE A 153 -8.25 4.68 -11.54
N THR A 154 -8.02 4.81 -10.22
CA THR A 154 -7.32 3.82 -9.42
C THR A 154 -8.06 2.48 -9.39
N LEU A 155 -9.39 2.50 -9.24
CA LEU A 155 -10.21 1.29 -9.21
C LEU A 155 -10.25 0.61 -10.59
N MET A 156 -10.42 1.38 -11.66
CA MET A 156 -10.37 0.87 -13.04
C MET A 156 -9.01 0.25 -13.36
N ALA A 157 -7.91 0.93 -13.01
CA ALA A 157 -6.57 0.38 -13.16
C ALA A 157 -6.36 -0.88 -12.32
N SER A 158 -7.01 -1.00 -11.15
CA SER A 158 -6.91 -2.16 -10.26
C SER A 158 -7.52 -3.44 -10.84
N LEU A 159 -8.42 -3.32 -11.83
CA LEU A 159 -8.94 -4.47 -12.57
C LEU A 159 -7.82 -5.20 -13.35
N PHE A 160 -6.85 -4.46 -13.86
CA PHE A 160 -5.79 -4.97 -14.74
C PHE A 160 -4.45 -5.13 -14.01
N ILE A 161 -4.15 -4.24 -13.07
CA ILE A 161 -2.86 -4.16 -12.36
C ILE A 161 -3.09 -4.40 -10.87
N PHE A 162 -2.23 -5.19 -10.26
CA PHE A 162 -2.29 -5.40 -8.81
C PHE A 162 -1.84 -4.14 -8.07
N ARG A 163 -2.76 -3.51 -7.33
CA ARG A 163 -2.53 -2.33 -6.47
C ARG A 163 -1.79 -1.17 -7.15
N PRO A 164 -2.31 -0.61 -8.26
CA PRO A 164 -1.61 0.42 -9.05
C PRO A 164 -1.25 1.67 -8.25
N PHE A 165 -2.15 2.19 -7.42
CA PHE A 165 -1.86 3.36 -6.59
C PHE A 165 -0.67 3.13 -5.66
N CYS A 166 -0.62 1.97 -5.01
CA CYS A 166 0.45 1.64 -4.06
C CYS A 166 1.82 1.50 -4.74
N HIS A 167 1.83 1.04 -6.01
CA HIS A 167 3.07 0.85 -6.77
C HIS A 167 3.57 2.13 -7.45
N VAL A 168 2.67 3.03 -7.88
CA VAL A 168 3.03 4.16 -8.75
C VAL A 168 3.01 5.51 -8.03
N VAL A 169 2.03 5.75 -7.15
CA VAL A 169 1.77 7.08 -6.60
C VAL A 169 2.08 7.18 -5.10
N CYS A 170 1.80 6.15 -4.33
CA CYS A 170 1.76 6.22 -2.88
C CYS A 170 3.15 6.49 -2.25
N PRO A 171 3.34 7.60 -1.50
CA PRO A 171 4.61 7.91 -0.84
C PRO A 171 4.94 6.93 0.29
N ILE A 172 3.92 6.38 0.97
CA ILE A 172 4.10 5.29 1.94
C ILE A 172 4.67 4.05 1.25
N GLY A 173 4.25 3.76 0.02
CA GLY A 173 4.80 2.66 -0.75
C GLY A 173 6.31 2.80 -0.99
N LEU A 174 6.81 4.03 -1.21
CA LEU A 174 8.24 4.31 -1.33
C LEU A 174 8.95 4.14 0.01
N TYR A 175 8.43 4.75 1.06
CA TYR A 175 8.99 4.69 2.41
C TYR A 175 9.08 3.25 2.94
N THR A 176 8.00 2.49 2.85
CA THR A 176 7.98 1.10 3.30
C THR A 176 8.84 0.18 2.43
N TRP A 177 9.06 0.53 1.15
CA TRP A 177 10.01 -0.18 0.29
C TRP A 177 11.45 -0.04 0.80
N LEU A 178 11.85 1.15 1.27
CA LEU A 178 13.16 1.33 1.90
C LEU A 178 13.29 0.48 3.17
N LEU A 179 12.27 0.48 4.02
CA LEU A 179 12.25 -0.31 5.26
C LEU A 179 12.19 -1.83 5.02
N GLU A 180 11.62 -2.28 3.92
CA GLU A 180 11.52 -3.70 3.55
C GLU A 180 12.90 -4.39 3.49
N HIS A 181 13.97 -3.64 3.20
CA HIS A 181 15.32 -4.18 3.20
C HIS A 181 15.77 -4.68 4.58
N PHE A 182 15.24 -4.08 5.63
CA PHE A 182 15.52 -4.41 7.03
C PHE A 182 14.48 -5.37 7.64
N SER A 183 13.53 -5.87 6.86
CA SER A 183 12.45 -6.68 7.40
C SER A 183 12.94 -8.02 7.94
N LEU A 184 12.40 -8.41 9.10
CA LEU A 184 12.76 -9.63 9.83
C LEU A 184 12.11 -10.87 9.21
N VAL A 185 10.82 -10.76 8.83
CA VAL A 185 10.06 -11.87 8.26
C VAL A 185 9.88 -11.65 6.76
N LYS A 186 10.39 -12.59 5.96
CA LYS A 186 10.32 -12.54 4.48
C LYS A 186 9.73 -13.83 3.94
N ILE A 187 9.12 -13.77 2.77
CA ILE A 187 8.71 -14.98 2.05
C ILE A 187 9.95 -15.57 1.40
N LYS A 188 10.26 -16.81 1.72
CA LYS A 188 11.35 -17.57 1.10
C LYS A 188 10.79 -18.81 0.38
N VAL A 189 11.52 -19.27 -0.62
CA VAL A 189 11.24 -20.52 -1.32
C VAL A 189 12.07 -21.65 -0.74
N ASN A 190 11.46 -22.80 -0.48
CA ASN A 190 12.21 -24.03 -0.25
C ASN A 190 12.44 -24.73 -1.60
N LYS A 191 13.69 -24.76 -2.05
CA LYS A 191 14.05 -25.33 -3.35
C LYS A 191 13.81 -26.83 -3.43
N HIS A 192 13.90 -27.55 -2.33
CA HIS A 192 13.62 -28.99 -2.31
C HIS A 192 12.15 -29.32 -2.63
N ASP A 193 11.23 -28.47 -2.19
CA ASP A 193 9.79 -28.64 -2.41
C ASP A 193 9.32 -27.94 -3.71
N CYS A 194 10.15 -27.11 -4.35
CA CYS A 194 9.79 -26.34 -5.54
C CYS A 194 10.00 -27.15 -6.81
N LYS A 195 8.92 -27.37 -7.57
CA LYS A 195 8.95 -28.07 -8.87
C LYS A 195 9.04 -27.11 -10.06
N ASP A 196 9.39 -25.86 -9.88
CA ASP A 196 9.53 -24.81 -10.91
C ASP A 196 8.32 -24.69 -11.88
N CYS A 197 7.13 -25.05 -11.41
CA CYS A 197 5.91 -25.05 -12.22
C CYS A 197 5.36 -23.68 -12.57
N ASN A 198 5.92 -22.60 -12.02
CA ASN A 198 5.55 -21.19 -12.21
C ASN A 198 4.08 -20.83 -11.95
N LEU A 199 3.29 -21.71 -11.32
CA LEU A 199 1.89 -21.45 -10.99
C LEU A 199 1.72 -20.30 -9.99
N CYS A 200 2.66 -20.12 -9.06
CA CYS A 200 2.67 -18.99 -8.13
C CYS A 200 2.78 -17.64 -8.85
N ILE A 201 3.54 -17.54 -9.94
CA ILE A 201 3.62 -16.32 -10.77
C ILE A 201 2.29 -16.09 -11.50
N LYS A 202 1.81 -17.10 -12.22
CA LYS A 202 0.60 -16.99 -13.07
C LYS A 202 -0.67 -16.70 -12.26
N LYS A 203 -0.85 -17.35 -11.09
CA LYS A 203 -2.07 -17.20 -10.27
C LYS A 203 -2.05 -15.98 -9.35
N SER A 204 -0.88 -15.57 -8.81
CA SER A 204 -0.83 -14.46 -7.86
C SER A 204 -0.87 -13.08 -8.50
N SER A 205 -0.47 -12.95 -9.79
CA SER A 205 -0.30 -11.67 -10.50
C SER A 205 0.57 -10.66 -9.74
N CYS A 206 1.50 -11.16 -8.91
CA CYS A 206 2.34 -10.35 -8.03
C CYS A 206 3.72 -10.13 -8.69
N PRO A 207 4.20 -8.89 -8.81
CA PRO A 207 5.50 -8.58 -9.43
C PRO A 207 6.70 -9.12 -8.62
N THR A 208 6.49 -9.38 -7.32
CA THR A 208 7.57 -9.79 -6.40
C THR A 208 7.88 -11.28 -6.46
N VAL A 209 6.94 -12.12 -6.91
CA VAL A 209 7.09 -13.58 -6.82
C VAL A 209 8.31 -14.09 -7.57
N GLN A 210 8.57 -13.53 -8.76
CA GLN A 210 9.75 -13.93 -9.53
C GLN A 210 11.04 -13.66 -8.76
N SER A 211 11.17 -12.49 -8.13
CA SER A 211 12.36 -12.14 -7.32
C SER A 211 12.48 -13.01 -6.06
N VAL A 212 11.36 -13.53 -5.54
CA VAL A 212 11.36 -14.50 -4.44
C VAL A 212 11.90 -15.85 -4.90
N LEU A 213 11.47 -16.33 -6.08
CA LEU A 213 11.95 -17.61 -6.64
C LEU A 213 13.44 -17.55 -7.01
N GLU A 214 13.89 -16.40 -7.53
CA GLU A 214 15.30 -16.15 -7.86
C GLU A 214 16.16 -15.81 -6.62
N GLU A 215 15.58 -15.80 -5.43
CA GLU A 215 16.23 -15.46 -4.14
C GLU A 215 16.96 -14.11 -4.14
N LYS A 216 16.50 -13.16 -4.95
CA LYS A 216 17.10 -11.83 -5.00
C LYS A 216 17.00 -11.13 -3.64
N ARG A 217 18.11 -10.55 -3.18
CA ARG A 217 18.19 -9.80 -1.92
C ARG A 217 17.27 -8.58 -1.94
N SER A 218 17.26 -7.84 -3.04
CA SER A 218 16.34 -6.71 -3.23
C SER A 218 15.05 -7.19 -3.87
N ARG A 219 13.96 -7.14 -3.14
CA ARG A 219 12.65 -7.59 -3.58
C ARG A 219 11.75 -6.40 -3.88
N PRO A 220 11.09 -6.39 -5.04
CA PRO A 220 10.17 -5.33 -5.35
C PRO A 220 8.86 -5.50 -4.57
N ASP A 221 8.55 -4.54 -3.70
CA ASP A 221 7.23 -4.31 -3.10
C ASP A 221 6.47 -5.57 -2.60
N CYS A 222 7.04 -6.31 -1.65
CA CYS A 222 6.34 -7.44 -1.05
C CYS A 222 5.36 -6.98 0.04
N PHE A 223 4.06 -7.09 -0.22
CA PHE A 223 2.99 -6.72 0.72
C PHE A 223 2.70 -7.76 1.81
N ALA A 224 3.52 -8.79 1.96
CA ALA A 224 3.32 -9.90 2.91
C ALA A 224 1.89 -10.49 2.87
N CYS A 225 1.24 -10.46 1.70
CA CYS A 225 -0.16 -10.81 1.55
C CYS A 225 -0.44 -12.32 1.46
N GLY A 226 0.59 -13.15 1.26
CA GLY A 226 0.49 -14.61 1.21
C GLY A 226 -0.14 -15.19 -0.06
N ARG A 227 -0.54 -14.38 -1.06
CA ARG A 227 -1.16 -14.89 -2.31
C ARG A 227 -0.29 -15.90 -3.06
N CYS A 228 1.03 -15.69 -3.10
CA CYS A 228 1.96 -16.62 -3.73
C CYS A 228 2.04 -17.95 -2.97
N ILE A 229 1.93 -17.92 -1.64
CA ILE A 229 1.91 -19.09 -0.79
C ILE A 229 0.64 -19.92 -1.07
N GLU A 230 -0.53 -19.25 -1.12
CA GLU A 230 -1.81 -19.90 -1.45
C GLU A 230 -1.87 -20.44 -2.89
N ALA A 231 -1.14 -19.81 -3.81
CA ALA A 231 -1.08 -20.23 -5.21
C ALA A 231 -0.12 -21.40 -5.45
N CYS A 232 0.74 -21.73 -4.50
CA CYS A 232 1.72 -22.81 -4.61
C CYS A 232 1.10 -24.16 -4.19
N PRO A 233 0.93 -25.14 -5.11
CA PRO A 233 0.37 -26.44 -4.77
C PRO A 233 1.28 -27.24 -3.83
N GLU A 234 2.60 -27.12 -4.00
CA GLU A 234 3.62 -27.84 -3.21
C GLU A 234 3.94 -27.16 -1.88
N LYS A 235 3.29 -26.01 -1.55
CA LYS A 235 3.56 -25.22 -0.33
C LYS A 235 5.04 -24.89 -0.11
N ALA A 236 5.80 -24.79 -1.21
CA ALA A 236 7.23 -24.48 -1.18
C ALA A 236 7.55 -23.06 -0.72
N LEU A 237 6.58 -22.13 -0.78
CA LEU A 237 6.72 -20.76 -0.33
C LEU A 237 6.20 -20.63 1.10
N ARG A 238 7.04 -20.05 2.00
CA ARG A 238 6.69 -19.87 3.42
C ARG A 238 7.21 -18.53 3.94
N PHE A 239 6.55 -18.02 4.99
CA PHE A 239 7.11 -16.93 5.79
C PHE A 239 8.25 -17.48 6.66
N THR A 240 9.43 -16.87 6.55
CA THR A 240 10.63 -17.28 7.31
C THR A 240 11.35 -16.03 7.83
N ARG A 241 12.05 -16.16 8.94
CA ARG A 241 13.00 -15.16 9.43
C ARG A 241 14.28 -15.16 8.62
#